data_31b1e4bf461b422ae0db7aacfee4f61f
#
_entry.id   31b1e4bf461b422ae0db7aacfee4f61f
#
_cell.length_a   1.000
_cell.length_b   1.000
_cell.length_c   1.000
_cell.angle_alpha   90.00
_cell.angle_beta   90.00
_cell.angle_gamma   90.00
#
_symmetry.space_group_name_H-M   'P 1'
#
loop_
_entity.id
_entity.type
_entity.pdbx_description
1 polymer ?
#
loop_
_entity_poly.entity_id
_entity_poly.type
_entity_poly.pdbx_seq_one_letter_code
_entity_poly.pdbx_strand_id
1 'polypeptide(L)'
;MTIKVHLCDKKDFAPSVIITPSDRIYFGEYPYRVDIDGPQHPDPRHDPMSHWLVSDIMRSSSMYWKRERKSKNRRSIYLGTYDDVKWLCNVVPVPITRILGPVSYEHVSLLNSDDTILRQGLFYGKYNYRTELTFWTHVGTNRKPVINEIMDFVFANFSDYRWGHRAQNWFYNYLYCNKEEWEELELFINIAFGKYIREKKQVSLLSEL
;
A
#
# COMPACT_ATOMS: atom_id res chain seq x y z
N MET A 1 5.72 -10.93 -11.87
CA MET A 1 4.44 -11.58 -12.31
C MET A 1 3.44 -10.48 -12.56
N THR A 2 3.03 -10.26 -13.82
CA THR A 2 2.09 -9.18 -14.14
C THR A 2 0.67 -9.63 -13.80
N ILE A 3 0.03 -8.98 -12.84
CA ILE A 3 -1.34 -9.26 -12.45
C ILE A 3 -2.26 -8.63 -13.50
N LYS A 4 -3.08 -9.46 -14.15
CA LYS A 4 -4.13 -8.95 -15.05
C LYS A 4 -5.25 -8.36 -14.20
N VAL A 5 -5.45 -7.05 -14.28
CA VAL A 5 -6.49 -6.35 -13.54
C VAL A 5 -7.46 -5.68 -14.51
N HIS A 6 -8.73 -5.63 -14.13
CA HIS A 6 -9.77 -4.89 -14.81
C HIS A 6 -10.08 -3.60 -14.05
N LEU A 7 -10.48 -2.57 -14.77
CA LEU A 7 -10.85 -1.29 -14.16
C LEU A 7 -12.19 -1.41 -13.42
N CYS A 8 -12.29 -0.78 -12.26
CA CYS A 8 -13.55 -0.66 -11.54
C CYS A 8 -14.45 0.36 -12.25
N ASP A 9 -15.59 -0.09 -12.81
CA ASP A 9 -16.59 0.80 -13.40
C ASP A 9 -17.74 1.00 -12.41
N LYS A 10 -18.09 2.27 -12.17
CA LYS A 10 -19.20 2.65 -11.29
C LYS A 10 -20.55 2.08 -11.74
N LYS A 11 -20.73 1.87 -13.05
CA LYS A 11 -21.97 1.34 -13.62
C LYS A 11 -22.27 -0.10 -13.21
N ASP A 12 -21.26 -0.84 -12.81
CA ASP A 12 -21.40 -2.25 -12.41
C ASP A 12 -21.91 -2.42 -10.98
N PHE A 13 -22.07 -1.33 -10.22
CA PHE A 13 -22.39 -1.36 -8.80
C PHE A 13 -23.56 -0.44 -8.44
N ALA A 14 -24.16 -0.68 -7.28
CA ALA A 14 -25.20 0.17 -6.75
C ALA A 14 -24.72 1.64 -6.59
N PRO A 15 -25.60 2.62 -6.78
CA PRO A 15 -25.22 4.05 -6.68
C PRO A 15 -24.58 4.45 -5.36
N SER A 16 -24.93 3.77 -4.26
CA SER A 16 -24.39 3.99 -2.91
C SER A 16 -22.95 3.50 -2.72
N VAL A 17 -22.44 2.63 -3.60
CA VAL A 17 -21.09 2.11 -3.50
C VAL A 17 -20.08 3.18 -3.92
N ILE A 18 -19.10 3.45 -3.08
CA ILE A 18 -18.00 4.37 -3.38
C ILE A 18 -16.85 3.58 -3.99
N ILE A 19 -16.44 3.93 -5.21
CA ILE A 19 -15.22 3.40 -5.82
C ILE A 19 -14.08 4.36 -5.47
N THR A 20 -12.98 3.79 -4.99
CA THR A 20 -11.77 4.54 -4.59
C THR A 20 -10.55 3.86 -5.21
N PRO A 21 -9.60 4.62 -5.74
CA PRO A 21 -8.32 4.05 -6.18
C PRO A 21 -7.65 3.28 -5.04
N SER A 22 -7.15 2.08 -5.34
CA SER A 22 -6.32 1.32 -4.39
C SER A 22 -4.92 1.91 -4.31
N ASP A 23 -4.34 1.92 -3.11
CA ASP A 23 -2.98 2.42 -2.88
C ASP A 23 -1.89 1.36 -3.12
N ARG A 24 -2.29 0.11 -3.34
CA ARG A 24 -1.39 -1.04 -3.51
C ARG A 24 -2.11 -2.27 -4.02
N ILE A 25 -1.32 -3.25 -4.44
CA ILE A 25 -1.77 -4.65 -4.52
C ILE A 25 -1.69 -5.22 -3.10
N TYR A 26 -2.84 -5.63 -2.56
CA TYR A 26 -2.92 -6.13 -1.18
C TYR A 26 -2.28 -7.51 -1.07
N PHE A 27 -1.42 -7.70 -0.08
CA PHE A 27 -0.68 -8.94 0.17
C PHE A 27 0.14 -9.44 -1.03
N GLY A 28 0.43 -8.56 -2.02
CA GLY A 28 1.14 -8.93 -3.25
C GLY A 28 0.32 -9.67 -4.29
N GLU A 29 -0.97 -9.91 -4.05
CA GLU A 29 -1.81 -10.80 -4.87
C GLU A 29 -3.18 -10.22 -5.23
N TYR A 30 -3.77 -9.38 -4.36
CA TYR A 30 -5.15 -8.94 -4.50
C TYR A 30 -5.22 -7.47 -4.93
N PRO A 31 -5.64 -7.18 -6.18
CA PRO A 31 -5.78 -5.80 -6.66
C PRO A 31 -7.05 -5.11 -6.15
N TYR A 32 -8.03 -5.89 -5.62
CA TYR A 32 -9.30 -5.36 -5.15
C TYR A 32 -9.50 -5.57 -3.66
N ARG A 33 -10.15 -4.58 -3.03
CA ARG A 33 -10.65 -4.67 -1.66
C ARG A 33 -12.09 -4.19 -1.62
N VAL A 34 -12.95 -4.99 -1.04
CA VAL A 34 -14.36 -4.64 -0.79
C VAL A 34 -14.54 -4.41 0.71
N ASP A 35 -15.02 -3.23 1.06
CA ASP A 35 -15.37 -2.88 2.43
C ASP A 35 -16.87 -3.06 2.63
N ILE A 36 -17.22 -3.86 3.63
CA ILE A 36 -18.57 -4.17 4.03
C ILE A 36 -18.78 -3.55 5.42
N ASP A 37 -19.77 -2.68 5.56
CA ASP A 37 -20.19 -2.14 6.84
C ASP A 37 -21.46 -2.90 7.31
N GLY A 38 -21.40 -3.47 8.48
CA GLY A 38 -22.54 -4.13 9.10
C GLY A 38 -23.19 -3.29 10.18
N PRO A 39 -24.49 -3.47 10.44
CA PRO A 39 -25.13 -2.87 11.59
C PRO A 39 -24.43 -3.34 12.88
N GLN A 40 -24.32 -2.41 13.83
CA GLN A 40 -23.89 -2.77 15.17
C GLN A 40 -24.98 -3.59 15.84
N HIS A 41 -24.79 -4.89 15.98
CA HIS A 41 -25.63 -5.65 16.88
C HIS A 41 -25.05 -5.57 18.29
N PRO A 42 -25.84 -5.25 19.30
CA PRO A 42 -25.36 -5.18 20.69
C PRO A 42 -24.79 -6.52 21.18
N ASP A 43 -25.28 -7.63 20.67
CA ASP A 43 -24.71 -8.95 20.92
C ASP A 43 -23.95 -9.45 19.68
N PRO A 44 -22.61 -9.61 19.74
CA PRO A 44 -21.82 -10.11 18.62
C PRO A 44 -22.16 -11.56 18.20
N ARG A 45 -22.94 -12.30 19.01
CA ARG A 45 -23.41 -13.65 18.66
C ARG A 45 -24.61 -13.62 17.72
N HIS A 46 -25.36 -12.52 17.72
CA HIS A 46 -26.54 -12.30 16.90
C HIS A 46 -26.31 -11.29 15.77
N ASP A 47 -25.06 -10.86 15.55
CA ASP A 47 -24.71 -10.03 14.39
C ASP A 47 -25.00 -10.82 13.09
N PRO A 48 -26.03 -10.41 12.27
CA PRO A 48 -26.33 -11.07 11.00
C PRO A 48 -25.21 -10.93 9.98
N MET A 49 -24.28 -9.99 10.21
CA MET A 49 -22.97 -9.90 9.57
C MET A 49 -21.96 -10.80 10.25
N SER A 50 -22.46 -11.65 11.15
CA SER A 50 -21.60 -12.53 11.89
C SER A 50 -20.67 -13.23 10.95
N HIS A 51 -19.54 -13.48 11.45
CA HIS A 51 -18.41 -14.24 10.94
C HIS A 51 -18.83 -15.41 10.01
N TRP A 52 -20.03 -15.94 10.19
CA TRP A 52 -20.56 -17.14 9.56
C TRP A 52 -21.07 -16.87 8.14
N LEU A 53 -22.00 -15.93 7.93
CA LEU A 53 -22.67 -15.78 6.64
C LEU A 53 -21.74 -15.40 5.51
N VAL A 54 -20.93 -14.35 5.70
CA VAL A 54 -19.95 -13.95 4.69
C VAL A 54 -18.88 -15.01 4.53
N SER A 55 -18.46 -15.65 5.62
CA SER A 55 -17.47 -16.74 5.54
C SER A 55 -18.03 -17.98 4.85
N ASP A 56 -19.28 -18.31 5.05
CA ASP A 56 -19.93 -19.48 4.41
C ASP A 56 -20.17 -19.24 2.93
N ILE A 57 -20.63 -18.02 2.58
CA ILE A 57 -20.73 -17.59 1.17
C ILE A 57 -19.36 -17.68 0.50
N MET A 58 -18.32 -17.16 1.13
CA MET A 58 -16.97 -17.19 0.57
C MET A 58 -16.37 -18.60 0.51
N ARG A 59 -16.65 -19.46 1.49
CA ARG A 59 -16.19 -20.87 1.49
C ARG A 59 -16.89 -21.72 0.43
N SER A 60 -18.16 -21.44 0.15
CA SER A 60 -18.91 -22.11 -0.90
C SER A 60 -18.50 -21.69 -2.31
N SER A 61 -17.74 -20.60 -2.44
CA SER A 61 -17.22 -20.12 -3.69
C SER A 61 -15.85 -20.73 -4.00
N SER A 62 -15.56 -20.94 -5.29
CA SER A 62 -14.21 -21.32 -5.76
C SER A 62 -13.25 -20.14 -5.84
N MET A 63 -13.61 -19.00 -5.27
CA MET A 63 -12.86 -17.77 -5.37
C MET A 63 -11.59 -17.76 -4.54
N TYR A 64 -10.57 -17.14 -5.09
CA TYR A 64 -9.34 -16.83 -4.37
C TYR A 64 -9.50 -15.50 -3.60
N TRP A 65 -9.53 -15.56 -2.27
CA TRP A 65 -9.78 -14.41 -1.43
C TRP A 65 -9.05 -14.47 -0.10
N LYS A 66 -8.82 -13.30 0.49
CA LYS A 66 -8.33 -13.14 1.85
C LYS A 66 -9.24 -12.20 2.63
N ARG A 67 -9.52 -12.52 3.86
CA ARG A 67 -10.32 -11.69 4.76
C ARG A 67 -9.46 -11.09 5.86
N GLU A 68 -9.64 -9.82 6.10
CA GLU A 68 -9.09 -9.11 7.24
C GLU A 68 -10.20 -8.40 8.01
N ARG A 69 -10.19 -8.52 9.34
CA ARG A 69 -11.09 -7.76 10.21
C ARG A 69 -10.40 -6.48 10.64
N LYS A 70 -10.96 -5.32 10.27
CA LYS A 70 -10.37 -4.02 10.64
C LYS A 70 -11.03 -3.35 11.84
N SER A 71 -12.33 -3.60 12.08
CA SER A 71 -13.06 -3.03 13.23
C SER A 71 -14.26 -3.90 13.56
N LYS A 72 -14.96 -3.57 14.70
CA LYS A 72 -16.19 -4.27 15.10
C LYS A 72 -17.25 -4.24 13.99
N ASN A 73 -17.33 -3.16 13.21
CA ASN A 73 -18.42 -2.90 12.27
C ASN A 73 -18.01 -2.90 10.81
N ARG A 74 -16.71 -2.95 10.50
CA ARG A 74 -16.21 -2.93 9.13
C ARG A 74 -15.36 -4.16 8.86
N ARG A 75 -15.63 -4.79 7.72
CA ARG A 75 -14.86 -5.94 7.22
C ARG A 75 -14.33 -5.63 5.83
N SER A 76 -13.09 -5.98 5.60
CA SER A 76 -12.47 -5.88 4.29
C SER A 76 -12.24 -7.27 3.74
N ILE A 77 -12.68 -7.49 2.51
CA ILE A 77 -12.45 -8.72 1.75
C ILE A 77 -11.54 -8.37 0.58
N TYR A 78 -10.51 -9.14 0.39
CA TYR A 78 -9.53 -8.94 -0.67
C TYR A 78 -9.75 -9.99 -1.75
N LEU A 79 -9.83 -9.56 -3.01
CA LEU A 79 -10.24 -10.37 -4.15
C LEU A 79 -9.23 -10.26 -5.29
N GLY A 80 -9.04 -11.38 -5.98
CA GLY A 80 -8.08 -11.50 -7.07
C GLY A 80 -8.58 -10.97 -8.40
N THR A 81 -9.88 -11.08 -8.67
CA THR A 81 -10.46 -10.71 -9.96
C THR A 81 -11.61 -9.73 -9.82
N TYR A 82 -11.88 -8.98 -10.90
CA TYR A 82 -13.01 -8.05 -10.94
C TYR A 82 -14.37 -8.78 -10.97
N ASP A 83 -14.41 -9.96 -11.58
CA ASP A 83 -15.62 -10.79 -11.61
C ASP A 83 -15.97 -11.29 -10.21
N ASP A 84 -14.98 -11.60 -9.38
CA ASP A 84 -15.18 -11.92 -7.97
C ASP A 84 -15.79 -10.75 -7.19
N VAL A 85 -15.34 -9.50 -7.50
CA VAL A 85 -15.93 -8.29 -6.90
C VAL A 85 -17.40 -8.17 -7.27
N LYS A 86 -17.73 -8.28 -8.55
CA LYS A 86 -19.13 -8.21 -9.05
C LYS A 86 -19.99 -9.32 -8.42
N TRP A 87 -19.48 -10.54 -8.41
CA TRP A 87 -20.19 -11.66 -7.79
C TRP A 87 -20.45 -11.41 -6.31
N LEU A 88 -19.43 -11.00 -5.55
CA LEU A 88 -19.57 -10.69 -4.12
C LEU A 88 -20.64 -9.63 -3.88
N CYS A 89 -20.66 -8.56 -4.69
CA CYS A 89 -21.65 -7.50 -4.59
C CYS A 89 -23.09 -7.98 -4.83
N ASN A 90 -23.27 -9.03 -5.60
CA ASN A 90 -24.58 -9.58 -5.92
C ASN A 90 -25.09 -10.62 -4.89
N VAL A 91 -24.18 -11.33 -4.22
CA VAL A 91 -24.57 -12.42 -3.34
C VAL A 91 -24.58 -12.08 -1.85
N VAL A 92 -23.82 -11.06 -1.46
CA VAL A 92 -23.76 -10.66 -0.05
C VAL A 92 -24.98 -9.79 0.30
N PRO A 93 -25.84 -10.23 1.23
CA PRO A 93 -27.10 -9.54 1.56
C PRO A 93 -26.89 -8.35 2.51
N VAL A 94 -25.75 -7.71 2.43
CA VAL A 94 -25.37 -6.62 3.35
C VAL A 94 -24.76 -5.47 2.57
N PRO A 95 -24.89 -4.23 3.06
CA PRO A 95 -24.41 -3.07 2.35
C PRO A 95 -22.90 -3.11 2.12
N ILE A 96 -22.53 -3.07 0.85
CA ILE A 96 -21.15 -2.79 0.45
C ILE A 96 -21.03 -1.28 0.36
N THR A 97 -20.09 -0.72 1.10
CA THR A 97 -19.92 0.73 1.19
C THR A 97 -18.83 1.25 0.28
N ARG A 98 -17.79 0.45 0.10
CA ARG A 98 -16.64 0.88 -0.69
C ARG A 98 -15.99 -0.29 -1.42
N ILE A 99 -15.54 -0.01 -2.64
CA ILE A 99 -14.66 -0.85 -3.42
C ILE A 99 -13.37 -0.07 -3.68
N LEU A 100 -12.23 -0.65 -3.36
CA LEU A 100 -10.92 -0.13 -3.71
C LEU A 100 -10.35 -1.02 -4.81
N GLY A 101 -9.92 -0.40 -5.89
CA GLY A 101 -9.35 -1.12 -7.02
C GLY A 101 -8.77 -0.17 -8.06
N PRO A 102 -8.25 -0.70 -9.17
CA PRO A 102 -7.75 0.09 -10.28
C PRO A 102 -8.87 0.89 -10.96
N VAL A 103 -8.63 2.17 -11.23
CA VAL A 103 -9.61 3.09 -11.85
C VAL A 103 -9.19 3.56 -13.24
N SER A 104 -7.91 3.35 -13.61
CA SER A 104 -7.38 3.66 -14.94
C SER A 104 -6.25 2.68 -15.31
N TYR A 105 -5.90 2.62 -16.61
CA TYR A 105 -4.75 1.81 -17.05
C TYR A 105 -3.42 2.35 -16.53
N GLU A 106 -3.29 3.65 -16.37
CA GLU A 106 -2.14 4.29 -15.75
C GLU A 106 -2.02 3.83 -14.29
N HIS A 107 -3.14 3.83 -13.55
CA HIS A 107 -3.19 3.31 -12.19
C HIS A 107 -2.73 1.84 -12.11
N VAL A 108 -3.15 1.00 -13.06
CA VAL A 108 -2.67 -0.39 -13.15
C VAL A 108 -1.16 -0.46 -13.33
N SER A 109 -0.62 0.39 -14.19
CA SER A 109 0.84 0.47 -14.41
C SER A 109 1.58 0.85 -13.12
N LEU A 110 1.09 1.86 -12.42
CA LEU A 110 1.69 2.31 -11.15
C LEU A 110 1.58 1.26 -10.04
N LEU A 111 0.47 0.53 -9.96
CA LEU A 111 0.31 -0.58 -8.99
C LEU A 111 1.31 -1.73 -9.21
N ASN A 112 1.76 -1.92 -10.44
CA ASN A 112 2.74 -2.94 -10.81
C ASN A 112 4.19 -2.40 -10.82
N SER A 113 4.39 -1.12 -10.55
CA SER A 113 5.73 -0.51 -10.51
C SER A 113 6.44 -0.83 -9.20
N ASP A 114 7.68 -1.28 -9.32
CA ASP A 114 8.53 -1.52 -8.15
C ASP A 114 9.10 -0.21 -7.58
N ASP A 115 9.15 0.86 -8.39
CA ASP A 115 9.78 2.14 -8.03
C ASP A 115 8.79 3.19 -7.53
N THR A 116 7.49 2.88 -7.53
CA THR A 116 6.44 3.83 -7.18
C THR A 116 5.65 3.39 -5.96
N ILE A 117 5.30 4.35 -5.11
CA ILE A 117 4.34 4.19 -4.02
C ILE A 117 3.15 5.11 -4.25
N LEU A 118 1.97 4.54 -4.34
CA LEU A 118 0.73 5.29 -4.40
C LEU A 118 0.30 5.77 -3.01
N ARG A 119 0.02 7.06 -2.87
CA ARG A 119 -0.36 7.67 -1.59
C ARG A 119 -1.41 8.76 -1.76
N GLN A 120 -2.12 9.06 -0.68
CA GLN A 120 -3.01 10.24 -0.62
C GLN A 120 -2.24 11.56 -0.49
N GLY A 121 -0.98 11.52 -0.08
CA GLY A 121 -0.15 12.71 0.09
C GLY A 121 1.33 12.35 0.14
N LEU A 122 2.16 13.36 0.00
CA LEU A 122 3.61 13.28 0.06
C LEU A 122 4.10 12.72 1.41
N PHE A 123 5.31 12.19 1.46
CA PHE A 123 5.96 11.83 2.72
C PHE A 123 6.11 13.08 3.60
N TYR A 124 5.61 13.02 4.82
CA TYR A 124 5.58 14.13 5.77
C TYR A 124 4.93 15.43 5.21
N GLY A 125 4.04 15.30 4.22
CA GLY A 125 3.40 16.41 3.55
C GLY A 125 4.30 17.22 2.60
N LYS A 126 5.54 16.77 2.36
CA LYS A 126 6.55 17.55 1.64
C LYS A 126 7.34 16.78 0.60
N TYR A 127 7.81 15.57 0.92
CA TYR A 127 8.78 14.85 0.10
C TYR A 127 8.12 13.83 -0.81
N ASN A 128 8.55 13.78 -2.06
CA ASN A 128 8.03 12.85 -3.07
C ASN A 128 8.95 11.66 -3.35
N TYR A 129 10.16 11.63 -2.78
CA TYR A 129 11.10 10.51 -2.89
C TYR A 129 11.47 9.93 -1.53
N ARG A 130 11.74 8.62 -1.52
CA ARG A 130 12.27 7.88 -0.38
C ARG A 130 13.32 6.88 -0.83
N THR A 131 14.49 6.93 -0.23
CA THR A 131 15.50 5.87 -0.31
C THR A 131 15.50 5.06 0.97
N GLU A 132 15.40 3.75 0.87
CA GLU A 132 15.58 2.83 1.99
C GLU A 132 17.03 2.34 2.01
N LEU A 133 17.71 2.58 3.12
CA LEU A 133 19.08 2.13 3.37
C LEU A 133 19.05 0.96 4.36
N THR A 134 19.80 -0.10 4.06
CA THR A 134 19.90 -1.28 4.92
C THR A 134 21.34 -1.56 5.32
N PHE A 135 21.55 -1.94 6.57
CA PHE A 135 22.85 -2.26 7.15
C PHE A 135 22.94 -3.72 7.61
N TRP A 136 22.09 -4.59 7.07
CA TRP A 136 22.04 -6.01 7.45
C TRP A 136 23.36 -6.76 7.25
N THR A 137 24.13 -6.38 6.23
CA THR A 137 25.41 -7.00 5.89
C THR A 137 26.49 -6.78 6.94
N HIS A 138 26.26 -5.91 7.91
CA HIS A 138 27.19 -5.55 8.98
C HIS A 138 26.76 -6.06 10.36
N VAL A 139 26.05 -7.20 10.40
CA VAL A 139 25.71 -7.87 11.66
C VAL A 139 27.02 -8.25 12.39
N GLY A 140 27.23 -7.66 13.55
CA GLY A 140 28.46 -7.85 14.35
C GLY A 140 29.53 -6.77 14.21
N THR A 141 29.48 -5.91 13.18
CA THR A 141 30.39 -4.76 13.05
C THR A 141 29.74 -3.47 13.57
N ASN A 142 30.59 -2.51 13.89
CA ASN A 142 30.12 -1.22 14.39
C ASN A 142 29.39 -0.44 13.24
N ARG A 143 28.06 -0.45 13.22
CA ARG A 143 27.22 0.19 12.20
C ARG A 143 27.20 1.71 12.27
N LYS A 144 27.39 2.22 13.50
CA LYS A 144 27.30 3.66 13.75
C LYS A 144 28.19 4.50 12.86
N PRO A 145 29.46 4.11 12.59
CA PRO A 145 30.32 4.88 11.71
C PRO A 145 29.75 5.06 10.32
N VAL A 146 29.21 3.99 9.71
CA VAL A 146 28.68 4.05 8.33
C VAL A 146 27.41 4.90 8.26
N ILE A 147 26.51 4.74 9.23
CA ILE A 147 25.30 5.59 9.29
C ILE A 147 25.69 7.05 9.47
N ASN A 148 26.61 7.33 10.36
CA ASN A 148 27.09 8.70 10.61
C ASN A 148 27.75 9.28 9.36
N GLU A 149 28.60 8.52 8.67
CA GLU A 149 29.25 8.95 7.43
C GLU A 149 28.23 9.35 6.35
N ILE A 150 27.18 8.53 6.15
CA ILE A 150 26.09 8.87 5.22
C ILE A 150 25.34 10.10 5.70
N MET A 151 25.03 10.18 6.99
CA MET A 151 24.33 11.33 7.56
C MET A 151 25.14 12.61 7.44
N ASP A 152 26.42 12.57 7.77
CA ASP A 152 27.34 13.69 7.69
C ASP A 152 27.48 14.17 6.25
N PHE A 153 27.58 13.22 5.30
CA PHE A 153 27.60 13.54 3.87
C PHE A 153 26.32 14.25 3.42
N VAL A 154 25.14 13.68 3.76
CA VAL A 154 23.85 14.25 3.40
C VAL A 154 23.67 15.63 4.05
N PHE A 155 24.03 15.75 5.33
CA PHE A 155 23.94 17.01 6.07
C PHE A 155 24.84 18.11 5.48
N ALA A 156 26.01 17.74 5.00
CA ALA A 156 26.96 18.71 4.43
C ALA A 156 26.58 19.19 3.03
N ASN A 157 25.85 18.40 2.25
CA ASN A 157 25.63 18.66 0.83
C ASN A 157 24.18 18.97 0.45
N PHE A 158 23.21 18.68 1.31
CA PHE A 158 21.78 18.86 1.02
C PHE A 158 21.10 19.66 2.12
N SER A 159 20.20 20.54 1.73
CA SER A 159 19.49 21.43 2.67
C SER A 159 18.07 20.98 2.97
N ASP A 160 17.42 20.28 2.04
CA ASP A 160 16.01 19.88 2.13
C ASP A 160 15.81 18.37 2.09
N TYR A 161 16.10 17.73 3.20
CA TYR A 161 15.90 16.31 3.38
C TYR A 161 15.32 15.99 4.75
N ARG A 162 14.85 14.74 4.92
CA ARG A 162 14.49 14.20 6.22
C ARG A 162 15.06 12.80 6.38
N TRP A 163 15.73 12.59 7.49
CA TRP A 163 16.16 11.26 7.92
C TRP A 163 15.08 10.63 8.81
N GLY A 164 14.74 9.38 8.55
CA GLY A 164 13.82 8.59 9.34
C GLY A 164 14.35 7.20 9.61
N HIS A 165 13.88 6.57 10.66
CA HIS A 165 14.17 5.16 10.94
C HIS A 165 12.87 4.43 11.28
N ARG A 166 12.84 3.12 11.05
CA ARG A 166 11.71 2.29 11.45
C ARG A 166 11.81 2.04 12.95
N ALA A 167 10.82 2.50 13.73
CA ALA A 167 10.84 2.50 15.20
C ALA A 167 11.14 1.12 15.84
N GLN A 168 10.91 0.02 15.13
CA GLN A 168 11.13 -1.34 15.61
C GLN A 168 12.35 -2.02 14.99
N ASN A 169 13.04 -1.37 14.08
CA ASN A 169 14.15 -2.01 13.36
C ASN A 169 15.23 -1.00 12.95
N TRP A 170 16.28 -0.91 13.77
CA TRP A 170 17.45 -0.06 13.56
C TRP A 170 18.27 -0.39 12.30
N PHE A 171 17.94 -1.47 11.61
CA PHE A 171 18.61 -1.86 10.37
C PHE A 171 18.12 -1.10 9.14
N TYR A 172 16.93 -0.51 9.22
CA TYR A 172 16.33 0.22 8.12
C TYR A 172 16.28 1.71 8.45
N ASN A 173 16.92 2.49 7.60
CA ASN A 173 16.87 3.93 7.64
C ASN A 173 16.26 4.43 6.33
N TYR A 174 15.56 5.54 6.41
CA TYR A 174 14.90 6.17 5.27
C TYR A 174 15.42 7.58 5.10
N LEU A 175 15.79 7.91 3.85
CA LEU A 175 16.09 9.26 3.44
C LEU A 175 14.97 9.75 2.54
N TYR A 176 14.40 10.90 2.88
CA TYR A 176 13.33 11.55 2.14
C TYR A 176 13.83 12.87 1.58
N CYS A 177 13.55 13.15 0.29
CA CYS A 177 13.91 14.38 -0.40
C CYS A 177 12.92 14.71 -1.51
N ASN A 178 13.09 15.87 -2.14
CA ASN A 178 12.35 16.30 -3.31
C ASN A 178 13.08 15.91 -4.61
N LYS A 179 12.42 16.08 -5.74
CA LYS A 179 12.93 15.66 -7.05
C LYS A 179 14.26 16.34 -7.41
N GLU A 180 14.36 17.63 -7.18
CA GLU A 180 15.54 18.42 -7.54
C GLU A 180 16.80 17.96 -6.80
N GLU A 181 16.66 17.61 -5.53
CA GLU A 181 17.77 17.09 -4.72
C GLU A 181 17.97 15.58 -4.92
N TRP A 182 16.94 14.87 -5.38
CA TRP A 182 16.98 13.42 -5.56
C TRP A 182 18.00 12.98 -6.62
N GLU A 183 18.02 13.64 -7.78
CA GLU A 183 18.89 13.27 -8.89
C GLU A 183 20.36 13.42 -8.51
N GLU A 184 20.72 14.49 -7.81
CA GLU A 184 22.08 14.71 -7.32
C GLU A 184 22.41 13.75 -6.17
N LEU A 185 21.54 13.61 -5.21
CA LEU A 185 21.67 12.69 -4.08
C LEU A 185 21.81 11.24 -4.55
N GLU A 186 20.99 10.84 -5.53
CA GLU A 186 21.01 9.50 -6.09
C GLU A 186 22.37 9.13 -6.68
N LEU A 187 22.96 10.04 -7.44
CA LEU A 187 24.28 9.83 -8.04
C LEU A 187 25.32 9.61 -6.93
N PHE A 188 25.38 10.49 -5.97
CA PHE A 188 26.38 10.40 -4.90
C PHE A 188 26.19 9.20 -4.00
N ILE A 189 24.97 8.92 -3.57
CA ILE A 189 24.68 7.75 -2.71
C ILE A 189 24.97 6.45 -3.46
N ASN A 190 24.68 6.36 -4.75
CA ASN A 190 25.00 5.18 -5.55
C ASN A 190 26.51 4.95 -5.65
N ILE A 191 27.29 5.99 -5.88
CA ILE A 191 28.75 5.88 -6.00
C ILE A 191 29.39 5.53 -4.65
N ALA A 192 29.05 6.27 -3.60
CA ALA A 192 29.72 6.13 -2.31
C ALA A 192 29.11 5.02 -1.42
N PHE A 193 27.80 4.82 -1.48
CA PHE A 193 27.04 4.00 -0.54
C PHE A 193 26.05 3.04 -1.22
N GLY A 194 26.16 2.80 -2.52
CA GLY A 194 25.22 2.00 -3.32
C GLY A 194 24.93 0.61 -2.75
N LYS A 195 25.94 -0.02 -2.12
CA LYS A 195 25.78 -1.33 -1.45
C LYS A 195 24.81 -1.34 -0.26
N TYR A 196 24.46 -0.17 0.27
CA TYR A 196 23.52 -0.02 1.37
C TYR A 196 22.12 0.35 0.90
N ILE A 197 21.93 0.73 -0.36
CA ILE A 197 20.64 1.05 -0.92
C ILE A 197 19.89 -0.27 -1.15
N ARG A 198 18.71 -0.37 -0.53
CA ARG A 198 17.81 -1.50 -0.73
C ARG A 198 16.71 -1.18 -1.72
N GLU A 199 16.10 -0.02 -1.58
CA GLU A 199 14.91 0.35 -2.32
C GLU A 199 14.85 1.88 -2.50
N LYS A 200 14.38 2.28 -3.66
CA LYS A 200 14.09 3.67 -3.97
C LYS A 200 12.65 3.76 -4.42
N LYS A 201 11.89 4.71 -3.89
CA LYS A 201 10.47 4.88 -4.19
C LYS A 201 10.14 6.34 -4.47
N GLN A 202 9.41 6.55 -5.55
CA GLN A 202 8.76 7.83 -5.83
C GLN A 202 7.29 7.76 -5.40
N VAL A 203 6.76 8.86 -4.88
CA VAL A 203 5.32 8.98 -4.60
C VAL A 203 4.59 9.39 -5.88
N SER A 204 3.49 8.67 -6.19
CA SER A 204 2.45 9.11 -7.09
C SER A 204 1.16 9.35 -6.30
N LEU A 205 0.52 10.48 -6.50
CA LEU A 205 -0.65 10.84 -5.71
C LEU A 205 -1.92 10.20 -6.26
N LEU A 206 -2.70 9.59 -5.39
CA LEU A 206 -3.99 8.99 -5.73
C LEU A 206 -5.01 10.02 -6.26
N SER A 207 -4.81 11.30 -5.95
CA SER A 207 -5.64 12.41 -6.44
C SER A 207 -5.36 12.79 -7.89
N GLU A 208 -4.26 12.29 -8.47
CA GLU A 208 -3.84 12.55 -9.84
C GLU A 208 -4.26 11.44 -10.82
N LEU A 209 -4.88 10.39 -10.31
CA LEU A 209 -5.38 9.25 -11.07
C LEU A 209 -6.84 9.45 -11.50
#